data_191912e787aac3011512dc789158906b
#
_entry.id   191912e787aac3011512dc789158906b
#
_cell.length_a   1.000
_cell.length_b   1.000
_cell.length_c   1.000
_cell.angle_alpha   90.00
_cell.angle_beta   90.00
_cell.angle_gamma   90.00
#
_symmetry.space_group_name_H-M   'P 1'
#
loop_
_entity.id
_entity.type
_entity.pdbx_description
1 polymer ?
#
loop_
_entity_poly.entity_id
_entity_poly.type
_entity_poly.pdbx_seq_one_letter_code
_entity_poly.pdbx_strand_id
1 'polypeptide(L)'
;MKILSFISHPLILLLLLALVHKLTPASAREPTLVGAWEPIKDVPNDPHVQGLGKFAVLEYNKENKANLSFERVVDGQEQVVAGVNYQLTVEAMAGKVTKTYEALVWEKDWEGFKSLISFKPIKG
;
A
#
# COMPACT_ATOMS: atom_id res chain seq x y z
N MET A 1 -39.82 35.11 3.53
CA MET A 1 -38.93 35.97 3.03
C MET A 1 -37.50 35.61 3.28
N LYS A 2 -37.05 35.71 4.47
CA LYS A 2 -35.69 35.38 4.78
C LYS A 2 -35.42 33.96 4.53
N ILE A 3 -36.38 33.14 4.72
CA ILE A 3 -36.24 31.73 4.54
C ILE A 3 -35.88 31.39 3.12
N LEU A 4 -36.45 32.17 2.20
CA LEU A 4 -36.18 31.93 0.81
C LEU A 4 -34.72 32.09 0.46
N SER A 5 -34.10 33.08 1.06
CA SER A 5 -32.70 33.29 0.76
C SER A 5 -31.86 32.17 1.28
N PHE A 6 -32.26 31.55 2.36
CA PHE A 6 -31.55 30.40 2.85
C PHE A 6 -31.55 29.26 1.86
N ILE A 7 -32.67 29.09 1.21
CA ILE A 7 -32.83 28.00 0.28
C ILE A 7 -31.93 28.22 -0.92
N SER A 8 -31.86 29.43 -1.40
CA SER A 8 -31.08 29.67 -2.59
C SER A 8 -29.61 29.45 -2.34
N HIS A 9 -29.13 29.78 -1.15
CA HIS A 9 -27.73 29.63 -0.86
C HIS A 9 -27.25 28.20 -0.98
N PRO A 10 -27.93 27.23 -0.38
CA PRO A 10 -27.49 25.86 -0.52
C PRO A 10 -27.47 25.38 -1.96
N LEU A 11 -28.42 25.85 -2.74
CA LEU A 11 -28.45 25.44 -4.13
C LEU A 11 -27.24 25.95 -4.88
N ILE A 12 -26.84 27.16 -4.59
CA ILE A 12 -25.69 27.72 -5.23
C ILE A 12 -24.45 26.95 -4.85
N LEU A 13 -24.33 26.59 -3.61
CA LEU A 13 -23.20 25.79 -3.17
C LEU A 13 -23.14 24.46 -3.87
N LEU A 14 -24.27 23.85 -4.06
CA LEU A 14 -24.30 22.59 -4.76
C LEU A 14 -23.81 22.72 -6.18
N LEU A 15 -24.16 23.80 -6.81
CA LEU A 15 -23.70 24.04 -8.16
C LEU A 15 -22.19 24.19 -8.21
N LEU A 16 -21.66 24.88 -7.24
CA LEU A 16 -20.22 25.05 -7.18
C LEU A 16 -19.53 23.72 -6.99
N LEU A 17 -20.09 22.89 -6.15
CA LEU A 17 -19.51 21.56 -5.94
C LEU A 17 -19.55 20.75 -7.22
N ALA A 18 -20.61 20.90 -7.97
CA ALA A 18 -20.71 20.18 -9.21
C ALA A 18 -19.60 20.61 -10.16
N LEU A 19 -19.30 21.89 -10.18
CA LEU A 19 -18.24 22.38 -11.03
C LEU A 19 -16.91 21.81 -10.61
N VAL A 20 -16.69 21.74 -9.32
CA VAL A 20 -15.45 21.20 -8.82
C VAL A 20 -15.32 19.75 -9.24
N HIS A 21 -16.42 19.03 -9.18
CA HIS A 21 -16.40 17.64 -9.60
C HIS A 21 -16.07 17.49 -11.06
N LYS A 22 -16.51 18.41 -11.87
CA LYS A 22 -16.21 18.34 -13.28
C LYS A 22 -14.75 18.57 -13.53
N LEU A 23 -14.13 19.38 -12.71
CA LEU A 23 -12.71 19.59 -12.84
C LEU A 23 -11.94 18.37 -12.41
N THR A 24 -12.50 17.66 -11.45
CA THR A 24 -11.85 16.46 -10.96
C THR A 24 -11.52 15.46 -12.05
N PRO A 25 -12.43 15.20 -12.99
CA PRO A 25 -12.09 14.27 -14.06
C PRO A 25 -10.85 14.68 -14.83
N ALA A 26 -10.62 15.95 -14.91
CA ALA A 26 -9.44 16.41 -15.61
C ALA A 26 -8.20 15.97 -14.87
N SER A 27 -8.21 16.14 -13.57
CA SER A 27 -7.07 15.67 -12.80
C SER A 27 -7.10 14.17 -12.66
N ALA A 28 -8.25 13.59 -12.80
CA ALA A 28 -8.34 12.15 -12.71
C ALA A 28 -7.63 11.45 -13.86
N ARG A 29 -7.26 12.19 -14.84
CA ARG A 29 -6.48 11.58 -15.89
C ARG A 29 -5.09 11.29 -15.43
N GLU A 30 -4.77 11.85 -14.34
CA GLU A 30 -3.51 11.58 -13.72
C GLU A 30 -3.43 10.21 -13.12
N PRO A 31 -4.48 9.40 -13.13
CA PRO A 31 -4.34 8.07 -12.56
C PRO A 31 -3.20 7.30 -13.17
N THR A 32 -2.72 7.77 -14.28
CA THR A 32 -1.52 7.17 -14.83
C THR A 32 -0.36 7.31 -13.86
N LEU A 33 -0.47 8.26 -12.94
CA LEU A 33 0.57 8.44 -11.95
C LEU A 33 0.44 7.46 -10.80
N VAL A 34 -0.75 6.93 -10.61
CA VAL A 34 -0.95 5.86 -9.66
C VAL A 34 -0.61 4.61 -10.44
N GLY A 35 0.59 4.15 -10.32
CA GLY A 35 1.09 3.13 -11.19
C GLY A 35 0.36 1.82 -11.11
N ALA A 36 0.49 1.05 -12.16
CA ALA A 36 0.08 -0.34 -12.13
C ALA A 36 1.10 -1.11 -11.31
N TRP A 37 0.76 -2.32 -10.94
CA TRP A 37 1.71 -3.21 -10.30
C TRP A 37 2.76 -3.62 -11.32
N GLU A 38 4.00 -3.49 -10.95
CA GLU A 38 5.12 -3.87 -11.81
C GLU A 38 6.07 -4.79 -11.07
N PRO A 39 6.63 -5.78 -11.77
CA PRO A 39 7.56 -6.68 -11.10
C PRO A 39 8.82 -5.94 -10.66
N ILE A 40 9.33 -6.32 -9.51
CA ILE A 40 10.60 -5.81 -9.03
C ILE A 40 11.70 -6.66 -9.61
N LYS A 41 12.72 -6.02 -10.15
CA LYS A 41 13.82 -6.74 -10.76
C LYS A 41 14.80 -7.21 -9.72
N ASP A 42 15.34 -8.42 -9.95
CA ASP A 42 16.43 -8.95 -9.16
C ASP A 42 16.18 -8.88 -7.67
N VAL A 43 15.01 -9.33 -7.26
CA VAL A 43 14.57 -9.29 -5.86
C VAL A 43 15.62 -9.89 -4.92
N PRO A 44 16.20 -11.07 -5.22
CA PRO A 44 17.14 -11.67 -4.27
C PRO A 44 18.35 -10.79 -3.95
N ASN A 45 18.73 -9.92 -4.85
CA ASN A 45 19.90 -9.08 -4.65
C ASN A 45 19.56 -7.64 -4.32
N ASP A 46 18.30 -7.34 -4.01
CA ASP A 46 17.87 -5.99 -3.70
C ASP A 46 17.80 -5.83 -2.18
N PRO A 47 18.79 -5.17 -1.57
CA PRO A 47 18.81 -5.08 -0.10
C PRO A 47 17.64 -4.31 0.47
N HIS A 48 17.11 -3.34 -0.26
CA HIS A 48 15.96 -2.59 0.23
C HIS A 48 14.74 -3.49 0.31
N VAL A 49 14.52 -4.27 -0.73
CA VAL A 49 13.37 -5.19 -0.76
C VAL A 49 13.53 -6.28 0.30
N GLN A 50 14.74 -6.80 0.46
CA GLN A 50 14.98 -7.79 1.49
C GLN A 50 14.72 -7.20 2.88
N GLY A 51 15.11 -5.96 3.07
CA GLY A 51 14.85 -5.28 4.34
C GLY A 51 13.36 -5.08 4.59
N LEU A 52 12.59 -4.80 3.55
CA LEU A 52 11.14 -4.67 3.70
C LEU A 52 10.50 -6.00 4.10
N GLY A 53 10.98 -7.09 3.53
CA GLY A 53 10.48 -8.42 3.91
C GLY A 53 10.78 -8.73 5.36
N LYS A 54 11.99 -8.41 5.81
CA LYS A 54 12.34 -8.62 7.20
C LYS A 54 11.47 -7.77 8.11
N PHE A 55 11.24 -6.52 7.73
CA PHE A 55 10.35 -5.64 8.48
C PHE A 55 8.96 -6.27 8.60
N ALA A 56 8.45 -6.81 7.49
CA ALA A 56 7.13 -7.40 7.48
C ALA A 56 7.02 -8.56 8.47
N VAL A 57 8.02 -9.43 8.49
CA VAL A 57 8.00 -10.58 9.40
C VAL A 57 8.05 -10.10 10.85
N LEU A 58 8.90 -9.11 11.14
CA LEU A 58 9.01 -8.62 12.50
C LEU A 58 7.73 -7.94 12.97
N GLU A 59 7.08 -7.18 12.08
CA GLU A 59 5.83 -6.53 12.44
C GLU A 59 4.73 -7.57 12.66
N TYR A 60 4.67 -8.56 11.79
CA TYR A 60 3.69 -9.61 11.95
C TYR A 60 3.89 -10.33 13.29
N ASN A 61 5.13 -10.65 13.62
CA ASN A 61 5.43 -11.31 14.88
C ASN A 61 4.95 -10.47 16.06
N LYS A 62 5.21 -9.16 16.00
CA LYS A 62 4.85 -8.27 17.07
C LYS A 62 3.34 -8.19 17.23
N GLU A 63 2.62 -8.07 16.12
CA GLU A 63 1.17 -7.89 16.17
C GLU A 63 0.44 -9.16 16.55
N ASN A 64 1.01 -10.31 16.28
CA ASN A 64 0.33 -11.59 16.47
C ASN A 64 1.00 -12.48 17.50
N LYS A 65 2.02 -11.99 18.17
CA LYS A 65 2.80 -12.80 19.13
C LYS A 65 3.29 -14.06 18.46
N ALA A 66 3.70 -13.93 17.21
CA ALA A 66 4.22 -15.06 16.45
C ALA A 66 5.73 -15.08 16.56
N ASN A 67 6.32 -16.11 16.02
CA ASN A 67 7.74 -16.31 16.14
C ASN A 67 8.35 -16.83 14.85
N LEU A 68 8.02 -16.16 13.76
CA LEU A 68 8.58 -16.51 12.47
C LEU A 68 9.99 -15.95 12.34
N SER A 69 10.85 -16.68 11.63
CA SER A 69 12.20 -16.21 11.32
C SER A 69 12.27 -15.88 9.84
N PHE A 70 12.57 -14.64 9.53
CA PHE A 70 12.68 -14.20 8.15
C PHE A 70 13.83 -14.91 7.46
N GLU A 71 13.60 -15.41 6.26
CA GLU A 71 14.67 -15.98 5.45
C GLU A 71 15.01 -15.12 4.25
N ARG A 72 14.03 -14.88 3.40
CA ARG A 72 14.29 -14.02 2.23
C ARG A 72 12.99 -13.64 1.54
N VAL A 73 13.08 -12.61 0.70
CA VAL A 73 12.03 -12.29 -0.25
C VAL A 73 12.43 -12.94 -1.56
N VAL A 74 11.53 -13.70 -2.16
CA VAL A 74 11.84 -14.42 -3.40
C VAL A 74 11.24 -13.75 -4.62
N ASP A 75 10.19 -12.95 -4.44
CA ASP A 75 9.52 -12.32 -5.57
C ASP A 75 8.79 -11.09 -5.05
N GLY A 76 8.45 -10.18 -5.94
CA GLY A 76 7.72 -9.01 -5.52
C GLY A 76 7.27 -8.15 -6.66
N GLN A 77 6.31 -7.31 -6.35
CA GLN A 77 5.81 -6.28 -7.25
C GLN A 77 5.71 -4.99 -6.48
N GLU A 78 5.77 -3.89 -7.19
CA GLU A 78 5.62 -2.59 -6.57
C GLU A 78 4.63 -1.75 -7.33
N GLN A 79 4.00 -0.83 -6.63
CA GLN A 79 3.02 0.07 -7.20
C GLN A 79 3.26 1.46 -6.65
N VAL A 80 3.49 2.41 -7.54
CA VAL A 80 3.72 3.78 -7.11
C VAL A 80 2.38 4.44 -6.82
N VAL A 81 2.26 4.92 -5.60
CA VAL A 81 1.07 5.61 -5.12
C VAL A 81 1.59 6.85 -4.41
N ALA A 82 0.92 7.30 -3.36
CA ALA A 82 1.56 8.25 -2.48
C ALA A 82 2.54 7.44 -1.65
N GLY A 83 3.77 7.33 -2.11
CA GLY A 83 4.71 6.36 -1.62
C GLY A 83 4.72 5.16 -2.54
N VAL A 84 5.11 4.03 -2.03
CA VAL A 84 5.18 2.80 -2.82
C VAL A 84 4.57 1.66 -2.04
N ASN A 85 3.69 0.92 -2.68
CA ASN A 85 3.20 -0.35 -2.15
C ASN A 85 4.07 -1.46 -2.69
N TYR A 86 4.49 -2.34 -1.79
CA TYR A 86 5.28 -3.51 -2.17
C TYR A 86 4.50 -4.75 -1.81
N GLN A 87 4.26 -5.60 -2.80
CA GLN A 87 3.64 -6.89 -2.57
C GLN A 87 4.73 -7.93 -2.70
N LEU A 88 5.11 -8.53 -1.60
CA LEU A 88 6.29 -9.36 -1.52
C LEU A 88 5.94 -10.80 -1.20
N THR A 89 6.63 -11.73 -1.87
CA THR A 89 6.55 -13.13 -1.52
C THR A 89 7.73 -13.42 -0.61
N VAL A 90 7.42 -13.75 0.64
CA VAL A 90 8.41 -13.87 1.69
C VAL A 90 8.49 -15.31 2.15
N GLU A 91 9.72 -15.82 2.29
CA GLU A 91 9.93 -17.10 2.93
C GLU A 91 10.40 -16.87 4.34
N ALA A 92 9.77 -17.56 5.27
CA ALA A 92 10.11 -17.47 6.68
C ALA A 92 9.91 -18.82 7.33
N MET A 93 10.69 -19.08 8.36
CA MET A 93 10.58 -20.34 9.07
C MET A 93 9.54 -20.23 10.17
N ALA A 94 8.61 -21.18 10.16
CA ALA A 94 7.64 -21.35 11.24
C ALA A 94 8.09 -22.61 11.97
N GLY A 95 8.81 -22.42 13.07
CA GLY A 95 9.45 -23.53 13.73
C GLY A 95 10.58 -24.06 12.87
N LYS A 96 10.46 -25.28 12.41
CA LYS A 96 11.50 -25.91 11.58
C LYS A 96 11.07 -26.04 10.12
N VAL A 97 9.98 -25.40 9.75
CA VAL A 97 9.46 -25.53 8.40
C VAL A 97 9.46 -24.16 7.73
N THR A 98 10.00 -24.11 6.53
CA THR A 98 9.95 -22.90 5.74
C THR A 98 8.57 -22.81 5.10
N LYS A 99 7.95 -21.65 5.27
CA LYS A 99 6.65 -21.38 4.68
C LYS A 99 6.72 -20.09 3.89
N THR A 100 5.77 -19.94 2.99
CA THR A 100 5.72 -18.79 2.10
C THR A 100 4.53 -17.90 2.48
N TYR A 101 4.78 -16.61 2.49
CA TYR A 101 3.79 -15.62 2.88
C TYR A 101 3.75 -14.51 1.87
N GLU A 102 2.60 -13.86 1.79
CA GLU A 102 2.46 -12.65 0.99
C GLU A 102 2.36 -11.48 1.95
N ALA A 103 3.26 -10.53 1.78
CA ALA A 103 3.29 -9.33 2.62
C ALA A 103 3.03 -8.12 1.75
N LEU A 104 2.16 -7.24 2.22
CA LEU A 104 1.93 -5.96 1.57
C LEU A 104 2.45 -4.88 2.50
N VAL A 105 3.43 -4.14 2.03
CA VAL A 105 4.08 -3.09 2.80
C VAL A 105 3.93 -1.77 2.06
N TRP A 106 3.53 -0.74 2.78
CA TRP A 106 3.44 0.61 2.23
C TRP A 106 4.57 1.43 2.82
N GLU A 107 5.33 2.07 1.95
CA GLU A 107 6.48 2.84 2.38
C GLU A 107 6.43 4.25 1.82
N LYS A 108 6.73 5.23 2.67
CA LYS A 108 6.99 6.59 2.24
C LYS A 108 8.41 6.92 2.66
N ASP A 109 9.31 6.72 1.71
CA ASP A 109 10.73 6.78 1.99
C ASP A 109 11.17 8.14 2.50
N TRP A 110 10.60 9.20 1.93
CA TRP A 110 10.97 10.55 2.33
C TRP A 110 10.57 10.89 3.77
N GLU A 111 9.70 10.10 4.36
CA GLU A 111 9.28 10.29 5.75
C GLU A 111 9.84 9.22 6.67
N GLY A 112 10.62 8.30 6.11
CA GLY A 112 11.10 7.18 6.90
C GLY A 112 9.98 6.31 7.41
N PHE A 113 8.86 6.27 6.72
CA PHE A 113 7.66 5.60 7.18
C PHE A 113 7.43 4.29 6.45
N LYS A 114 7.13 3.25 7.22
CA LYS A 114 6.73 1.94 6.69
C LYS A 114 5.55 1.43 7.48
N SER A 115 4.68 0.71 6.80
CA SER A 115 3.52 0.12 7.46
C SER A 115 3.24 -1.24 6.83
N LEU A 116 3.03 -2.23 7.67
CA LEU A 116 2.60 -3.54 7.20
C LEU A 116 1.09 -3.51 7.02
N ILE A 117 0.64 -3.64 5.79
CA ILE A 117 -0.78 -3.59 5.47
C ILE A 117 -1.42 -4.97 5.64
N SER A 118 -0.75 -6.01 5.18
CA SER A 118 -1.27 -7.36 5.32
C SER A 118 -0.13 -8.36 5.27
N PHE A 119 -0.36 -9.50 5.87
CA PHE A 119 0.62 -10.58 5.91
C PHE A 119 -0.15 -11.86 6.06
N LYS A 120 -0.05 -12.74 5.08
CA LYS A 120 -0.85 -13.96 5.09
C LYS A 120 -0.12 -15.10 4.40
N PRO A 121 -0.38 -16.33 4.82
CA PRO A 121 0.25 -17.47 4.17
C PRO A 121 -0.25 -17.65 2.76
N ILE A 122 0.63 -18.13 1.91
CA ILE A 122 0.28 -18.51 0.55
C ILE A 122 0.12 -20.01 0.55
N LYS A 123 -1.03 -20.45 0.08
CA LYS A 123 -1.25 -21.88 -0.04
C LYS A 123 -0.38 -22.41 -1.16
N GLY A 124 0.35 -23.44 -0.87
CA GLY A 124 1.23 -23.90 -1.89
C GLY A 124 1.22 -25.37 -2.05
#